data_1c9cb8f623baff932f41e4462fc4983a
#
_entry.id   1c9cb8f623baff932f41e4462fc4983a
#
_cell.length_a   1.000
_cell.length_b   1.000
_cell.length_c   1.000
_cell.angle_alpha   90.00
_cell.angle_beta   90.00
_cell.angle_gamma   90.00
#
_symmetry.space_group_name_H-M   'P 1'
#
loop_
_entity.id
_entity.type
_entity.pdbx_description
1 polymer ?
#
loop_
_entity_poly.entity_id
_entity_poly.type
_entity_poly.pdbx_seq_one_letter_code
_entity_poly.pdbx_strand_id
1 'polypeptide(L)'
;MALVVICGQPCSGKSTVALCLSVALKESESSSTIRIIDEASFHLDRNQSYANMTAEKNLRGVLRSEVDRSVSRDNIIIVDSLNSIKGYRYELWCLARAAGIRYCVLFCDAEETQCKKWNEQRREKCEATYDDTICLRSQIEEVAGILLCLNYVHVKMVF
;
A
#
# COMPACT_ATOMS: atom_id res chain seq x y z
N MET A 1 2.48 -18.10 1.71
CA MET A 1 3.12 -17.00 2.43
C MET A 1 3.57 -15.97 1.44
N ALA A 2 3.25 -14.71 1.67
CA ALA A 2 3.50 -13.64 0.71
C ALA A 2 3.62 -12.27 1.38
N LEU A 3 4.33 -11.37 0.72
CA LEU A 3 4.31 -9.94 0.96
C LEU A 3 3.58 -9.26 -0.21
N VAL A 4 2.45 -8.65 0.07
CA VAL A 4 1.65 -7.93 -0.92
C VAL A 4 1.80 -6.43 -0.66
N VAL A 5 2.24 -5.68 -1.65
CA VAL A 5 2.40 -4.23 -1.57
C VAL A 5 1.35 -3.58 -2.45
N ILE A 6 0.44 -2.83 -1.84
CA ILE A 6 -0.60 -2.10 -2.57
C ILE A 6 -0.09 -0.70 -2.85
N CYS A 7 -0.09 -0.28 -4.09
CA CYS A 7 0.27 1.07 -4.51
C CYS A 7 -0.81 1.70 -5.38
N GLY A 8 -0.80 3.00 -5.47
CA GLY A 8 -1.80 3.77 -6.22
C GLY A 8 -1.89 5.20 -5.71
N GLN A 9 -2.57 6.05 -6.45
CA GLN A 9 -2.78 7.45 -6.08
C GLN A 9 -3.52 7.57 -4.74
N PRO A 10 -3.42 8.72 -4.04
CA PRO A 10 -4.31 9.03 -2.93
C PRO A 10 -5.77 8.81 -3.32
N CYS A 11 -6.55 8.22 -2.43
CA CYS A 11 -7.96 7.89 -2.64
C CYS A 11 -8.27 6.92 -3.80
N SER A 12 -7.31 6.17 -4.34
CA SER A 12 -7.54 5.17 -5.40
C SER A 12 -8.16 3.84 -4.91
N GLY A 13 -8.63 3.75 -3.67
CA GLY A 13 -9.27 2.54 -3.14
C GLY A 13 -8.32 1.49 -2.55
N LYS A 14 -7.04 1.81 -2.31
CA LYS A 14 -6.04 0.88 -1.75
C LYS A 14 -6.52 0.15 -0.50
N SER A 15 -7.00 0.89 0.49
CA SER A 15 -7.46 0.29 1.76
C SER A 15 -8.68 -0.62 1.57
N THR A 16 -9.56 -0.29 0.62
CA THR A 16 -10.68 -1.16 0.24
C THR A 16 -10.15 -2.47 -0.36
N VAL A 17 -9.18 -2.39 -1.27
CA VAL A 17 -8.53 -3.58 -1.86
C VAL A 17 -7.83 -4.40 -0.79
N ALA A 18 -7.11 -3.76 0.16
CA ALA A 18 -6.45 -4.45 1.27
C ALA A 18 -7.44 -5.25 2.13
N LEU A 19 -8.57 -4.66 2.48
CA LEU A 19 -9.62 -5.30 3.26
C LEU A 19 -10.27 -6.45 2.48
N CYS A 20 -10.69 -6.23 1.24
CA CYS A 20 -11.27 -7.28 0.40
C CYS A 20 -10.32 -8.45 0.21
N LEU A 21 -9.04 -8.17 -0.05
CA LEU A 21 -8.01 -9.20 -0.19
C LEU A 21 -7.82 -9.98 1.11
N SER A 22 -7.80 -9.30 2.26
CA SER A 22 -7.64 -9.96 3.56
C SER A 22 -8.80 -10.90 3.88
N VAL A 23 -10.03 -10.53 3.51
CA VAL A 23 -11.23 -11.38 3.67
C VAL A 23 -11.13 -12.60 2.76
N ALA A 24 -10.89 -12.40 1.47
CA ALA A 24 -10.79 -13.48 0.50
C ALA A 24 -9.68 -14.49 0.83
N LEU A 25 -8.53 -14.00 1.30
CA LEU A 25 -7.43 -14.87 1.72
C LEU A 25 -7.75 -15.66 2.99
N LYS A 26 -8.50 -15.09 3.95
CA LYS A 26 -8.96 -15.82 5.15
C LYS A 26 -9.92 -16.96 4.81
N GLU A 27 -10.75 -16.77 3.80
CA GLU A 27 -11.68 -17.79 3.34
C GLU A 27 -10.96 -18.95 2.62
N SER A 28 -9.87 -18.65 1.91
CA SER A 28 -9.13 -19.64 1.12
C SER A 28 -8.01 -20.35 1.88
N GLU A 29 -7.38 -19.70 2.86
CA GLU A 29 -6.23 -20.20 3.61
C GLU A 29 -6.47 -20.06 5.13
N SER A 30 -7.20 -20.99 5.72
CA SER A 30 -7.57 -20.95 7.16
C SER A 30 -6.39 -21.03 8.14
N SER A 31 -5.19 -21.41 7.68
CA SER A 31 -4.01 -21.61 8.54
C SER A 31 -3.03 -20.44 8.56
N SER A 32 -3.15 -19.48 7.63
CA SER A 32 -2.19 -18.38 7.53
C SER A 32 -2.64 -17.15 8.32
N THR A 33 -1.71 -16.54 9.07
CA THR A 33 -1.95 -15.24 9.70
C THR A 33 -1.86 -14.14 8.66
N ILE A 34 -2.93 -13.35 8.51
CA ILE A 34 -2.98 -12.23 7.57
C ILE A 34 -2.90 -10.93 8.37
N ARG A 35 -1.95 -10.08 8.02
CA ARG A 35 -1.73 -8.81 8.68
C ARG A 35 -1.67 -7.67 7.67
N ILE A 36 -2.45 -6.61 7.91
CA ILE A 36 -2.36 -5.35 7.17
C ILE A 36 -1.44 -4.40 7.95
N ILE A 37 -0.51 -3.77 7.27
CA ILE A 37 0.40 -2.76 7.80
C ILE A 37 0.13 -1.46 7.04
N ASP A 38 -0.32 -0.46 7.77
CA ASP A 38 -0.68 0.88 7.27
C ASP A 38 -0.22 1.98 8.24
N GLU A 39 -0.48 3.23 7.91
CA GLU A 39 -0.17 4.37 8.78
C GLU A 39 -0.95 4.31 10.11
N ALA A 40 -2.20 3.86 10.07
CA ALA A 40 -3.07 3.77 11.25
C ALA A 40 -2.56 2.75 12.27
N SER A 41 -1.88 1.70 11.83
CA SER A 41 -1.26 0.68 12.68
C SER A 41 -0.23 1.27 13.65
N PHE A 42 0.29 2.47 13.40
CA PHE A 42 1.28 3.18 14.22
C PHE A 42 0.73 4.47 14.81
N HIS A 43 -0.58 4.70 14.76
CA HIS A 43 -1.21 5.94 15.21
C HIS A 43 -0.62 7.19 14.54
N LEU A 44 -0.14 7.06 13.31
CA LEU A 44 0.43 8.15 12.53
C LEU A 44 -0.69 8.88 11.78
N ASP A 45 -0.70 10.20 11.89
CA ASP A 45 -1.57 11.03 11.07
C ASP A 45 -1.11 10.98 9.62
N ARG A 46 -2.07 10.71 8.73
CA ARG A 46 -1.81 10.52 7.31
C ARG A 46 -1.24 11.77 6.65
N ASN A 47 -1.86 12.94 6.89
CA ASN A 47 -1.44 14.17 6.25
C ASN A 47 -0.09 14.66 6.78
N GLN A 48 0.18 14.50 8.07
CA GLN A 48 1.49 14.79 8.65
C GLN A 48 2.57 13.86 8.11
N SER A 49 2.26 12.59 7.91
CA SER A 49 3.20 11.59 7.39
C SER A 49 3.64 11.86 5.96
N TYR A 50 2.81 12.54 5.18
CA TYR A 50 3.12 12.92 3.80
C TYR A 50 3.32 14.44 3.61
N ALA A 51 3.40 15.23 4.67
CA ALA A 51 3.53 16.69 4.60
C ALA A 51 4.79 17.14 3.83
N ASN A 52 5.88 16.39 3.96
CA ASN A 52 7.14 16.68 3.29
C ASN A 52 7.98 15.41 3.07
N MET A 53 9.06 15.52 2.29
CA MET A 53 9.93 14.39 1.95
C MET A 53 10.56 13.69 3.17
N THR A 54 10.88 14.45 4.22
CA THR A 54 11.48 13.89 5.44
C THR A 54 10.46 13.08 6.22
N ALA A 55 9.23 13.59 6.39
CA ALA A 55 8.15 12.88 7.05
C ALA A 55 7.81 11.58 6.30
N GLU A 56 7.69 11.65 4.97
CA GLU A 56 7.44 10.48 4.13
C GLU A 56 8.57 9.45 4.21
N LYS A 57 9.83 9.88 4.24
CA LYS A 57 10.98 8.99 4.43
C LYS A 57 10.93 8.29 5.79
N ASN A 58 10.56 9.03 6.85
CA ASN A 58 10.42 8.47 8.19
C ASN A 58 9.29 7.43 8.24
N LEU A 59 8.13 7.74 7.66
CA LEU A 59 7.02 6.80 7.53
C LEU A 59 7.46 5.51 6.85
N ARG A 60 8.13 5.59 5.69
CA ARG A 60 8.65 4.41 4.98
C ARG A 60 9.61 3.60 5.85
N GLY A 61 10.46 4.27 6.64
CA GLY A 61 11.36 3.61 7.59
C GLY A 61 10.60 2.81 8.66
N VAL A 62 9.53 3.38 9.22
CA VAL A 62 8.66 2.71 10.20
C VAL A 62 7.97 1.50 9.57
N LEU A 63 7.29 1.69 8.43
CA LEU A 63 6.59 0.60 7.74
C LEU A 63 7.56 -0.52 7.34
N ARG A 64 8.74 -0.18 6.78
CA ARG A 64 9.77 -1.16 6.42
C ARG A 64 10.25 -1.96 7.63
N SER A 65 10.49 -1.31 8.75
CA SER A 65 10.93 -1.98 9.98
C SER A 65 9.88 -2.94 10.52
N GLU A 66 8.59 -2.60 10.38
CA GLU A 66 7.51 -3.47 10.78
C GLU A 66 7.35 -4.67 9.83
N VAL A 67 7.49 -4.44 8.52
CA VAL A 67 7.52 -5.54 7.55
C VAL A 67 8.66 -6.49 7.87
N ASP A 68 9.87 -5.99 8.11
CA ASP A 68 11.06 -6.79 8.41
C ASP A 68 10.87 -7.68 9.65
N ARG A 69 10.22 -7.12 10.70
CA ARG A 69 9.89 -7.89 11.92
C ARG A 69 8.79 -8.92 11.72
N SER A 70 7.86 -8.65 10.81
CA SER A 70 6.64 -9.45 10.63
C SER A 70 6.78 -10.51 9.53
N VAL A 71 7.73 -10.35 8.62
CA VAL A 71 7.95 -11.27 7.51
C VAL A 71 8.35 -12.66 8.03
N SER A 72 7.54 -13.66 7.72
CA SER A 72 7.81 -15.06 8.03
C SER A 72 7.19 -15.98 6.98
N ARG A 73 7.53 -17.27 7.07
CA ARG A 73 6.94 -18.28 6.17
C ARG A 73 5.52 -18.68 6.56
N ASP A 74 4.96 -18.13 7.63
CA ASP A 74 3.62 -18.49 8.12
C ASP A 74 2.62 -17.34 7.96
N ASN A 75 3.09 -16.17 7.52
CA ASN A 75 2.30 -14.95 7.43
C ASN A 75 2.07 -14.51 5.99
N ILE A 76 0.91 -13.87 5.77
CA ILE A 76 0.65 -13.03 4.61
C ILE A 76 0.60 -11.58 5.11
N ILE A 77 1.48 -10.74 4.58
CA ILE A 77 1.56 -9.33 4.94
C ILE A 77 1.04 -8.50 3.78
N ILE A 78 0.16 -7.56 4.06
CA ILE A 78 -0.38 -6.59 3.11
C ILE A 78 0.08 -5.20 3.55
N VAL A 79 0.88 -4.53 2.75
CA VAL A 79 1.33 -3.16 3.01
C VAL A 79 0.41 -2.19 2.28
N ASP A 80 -0.47 -1.53 3.04
CA ASP A 80 -1.42 -0.52 2.55
C ASP A 80 -0.92 0.89 2.86
N SER A 81 -0.23 1.47 1.90
CA SER A 81 0.31 2.82 1.96
C SER A 81 0.37 3.40 0.54
N LEU A 82 0.85 4.62 0.34
CA LEU A 82 0.99 5.16 -1.02
C LEU A 82 1.94 4.31 -1.86
N ASN A 83 3.04 3.87 -1.29
CA ASN A 83 4.04 2.99 -1.92
C ASN A 83 4.44 3.47 -3.34
N SER A 84 4.44 4.80 -3.54
CA SER A 84 4.63 5.45 -4.85
C SER A 84 6.06 5.30 -5.37
N ILE A 85 7.05 5.23 -4.48
CA ILE A 85 8.47 5.25 -4.81
C ILE A 85 8.96 3.85 -5.20
N LYS A 86 9.51 3.74 -6.40
CA LYS A 86 10.04 2.47 -6.94
C LYS A 86 11.14 1.87 -6.08
N GLY A 87 12.08 2.70 -5.61
CA GLY A 87 13.17 2.25 -4.73
C GLY A 87 12.65 1.63 -3.42
N TYR A 88 11.61 2.20 -2.84
CA TYR A 88 10.99 1.65 -1.64
C TYR A 88 10.30 0.30 -1.90
N ARG A 89 9.58 0.15 -3.00
CA ARG A 89 9.01 -1.16 -3.39
C ARG A 89 10.10 -2.20 -3.61
N TYR A 90 11.25 -1.80 -4.15
CA TYR A 90 12.41 -2.68 -4.29
C TYR A 90 13.01 -3.11 -2.93
N GLU A 91 13.11 -2.19 -1.96
CA GLU A 91 13.54 -2.54 -0.60
C GLU A 91 12.62 -3.60 0.03
N LEU A 92 11.30 -3.46 -0.11
CA LEU A 92 10.33 -4.44 0.38
C LEU A 92 10.46 -5.79 -0.34
N TRP A 93 10.74 -5.78 -1.64
CA TRP A 93 11.05 -7.00 -2.39
C TRP A 93 12.32 -7.70 -1.87
N CYS A 94 13.36 -6.95 -1.53
CA CYS A 94 14.57 -7.51 -0.94
C CYS A 94 14.27 -8.25 0.37
N LEU A 95 13.39 -7.70 1.23
CA LEU A 95 12.95 -8.35 2.47
C LEU A 95 12.21 -9.67 2.19
N ALA A 96 11.25 -9.65 1.25
CA ALA A 96 10.52 -10.85 0.87
C ALA A 96 11.45 -11.93 0.31
N ARG A 97 12.41 -11.52 -0.54
CA ARG A 97 13.41 -12.44 -1.11
C ARG A 97 14.32 -13.04 -0.05
N ALA A 98 14.79 -12.22 0.90
CA ALA A 98 15.61 -12.70 2.01
C ALA A 98 14.86 -13.71 2.90
N ALA A 99 13.58 -13.50 3.12
CA ALA A 99 12.71 -14.42 3.87
C ALA A 99 12.26 -15.65 3.05
N GLY A 100 12.52 -15.69 1.74
CA GLY A 100 12.11 -16.80 0.87
C GLY A 100 10.61 -16.92 0.67
N ILE A 101 9.89 -15.79 0.69
CA ILE A 101 8.44 -15.69 0.47
C ILE A 101 8.10 -15.04 -0.88
N ARG A 102 6.85 -15.25 -1.33
CA ARG A 102 6.38 -14.61 -2.57
C ARG A 102 6.22 -13.10 -2.36
N TYR A 103 6.43 -12.35 -3.41
CA TYR A 103 6.20 -10.91 -3.44
C TYR A 103 5.22 -10.56 -4.57
N CYS A 104 4.27 -9.70 -4.28
CA CYS A 104 3.29 -9.22 -5.25
C CYS A 104 3.08 -7.72 -5.07
N VAL A 105 2.95 -7.00 -6.18
CA VAL A 105 2.53 -5.59 -6.18
C VAL A 105 1.15 -5.49 -6.80
N LEU A 106 0.20 -4.91 -6.06
CA LEU A 106 -1.13 -4.57 -6.56
C LEU A 106 -1.17 -3.07 -6.85
N PHE A 107 -1.43 -2.72 -8.08
CA PHE A 107 -1.60 -1.32 -8.49
C PHE A 107 -3.09 -0.98 -8.60
N CYS A 108 -3.55 -0.07 -7.74
CA CYS A 108 -4.91 0.47 -7.80
C CYS A 108 -4.94 1.60 -8.81
N ASP A 109 -5.41 1.30 -10.02
CA ASP A 109 -5.57 2.25 -11.10
C ASP A 109 -6.96 2.88 -11.03
N ALA A 110 -6.99 4.17 -10.72
CA ALA A 110 -8.21 4.98 -10.71
C ALA A 110 -7.89 6.33 -11.34
N GLU A 111 -8.85 6.87 -12.09
CA GLU A 111 -8.71 8.19 -12.69
C GLU A 111 -8.56 9.29 -11.62
N GLU A 112 -7.69 10.25 -11.86
CA GLU A 112 -7.43 11.35 -10.93
C GLU A 112 -8.71 12.11 -10.55
N THR A 113 -9.57 12.34 -11.53
CA THR A 113 -10.87 12.98 -11.33
C THR A 113 -11.76 12.21 -10.36
N GLN A 114 -11.73 10.88 -10.43
CA GLN A 114 -12.49 10.01 -9.55
C GLN A 114 -11.87 9.98 -8.14
N CYS A 115 -10.55 9.94 -8.03
CA CYS A 115 -9.86 10.02 -6.75
C CYS A 115 -10.19 11.33 -5.99
N LYS A 116 -10.21 12.47 -6.71
CA LYS A 116 -10.62 13.77 -6.15
C LYS A 116 -12.05 13.74 -5.63
N LYS A 117 -13.01 13.24 -6.41
CA LYS A 117 -14.41 13.10 -5.98
C LYS A 117 -14.54 12.24 -4.71
N TRP A 118 -13.85 11.13 -4.65
CA TRP A 118 -13.86 10.27 -3.45
C TRP A 118 -13.24 10.95 -2.23
N ASN A 119 -12.19 11.77 -2.43
CA ASN A 119 -11.57 12.52 -1.35
C ASN A 119 -12.55 13.60 -0.80
N GLU A 120 -13.28 14.30 -1.68
CA GLU A 120 -14.32 15.26 -1.31
C GLU A 120 -15.47 14.59 -0.56
N GLN A 121 -15.98 13.46 -1.06
CA GLN A 121 -17.04 12.70 -0.38
C GLN A 121 -16.64 12.24 1.02
N ARG A 122 -15.38 11.86 1.22
CA ARG A 122 -14.85 11.52 2.56
C ARG A 122 -14.78 12.76 3.45
N ARG A 123 -14.39 13.91 2.90
CA ARG A 123 -14.37 15.19 3.62
C ARG A 123 -15.76 15.57 4.14
N GLU A 124 -16.80 15.40 3.32
CA GLU A 124 -18.19 15.61 3.71
C GLU A 124 -18.66 14.67 4.83
N LYS A 125 -18.15 13.44 4.86
CA LYS A 125 -18.46 12.44 5.89
C LYS A 125 -17.56 12.52 7.13
N CYS A 126 -16.67 13.52 7.21
CA CYS A 126 -15.67 13.64 8.28
C CYS A 126 -14.77 12.40 8.42
N GLU A 127 -14.52 11.68 7.33
CA GLU A 127 -13.60 10.55 7.28
C GLU A 127 -12.15 11.03 7.00
N ALA A 128 -11.17 10.15 7.21
CA ALA A 128 -9.77 10.46 6.93
C ALA A 128 -9.54 10.75 5.43
N THR A 129 -9.09 11.95 5.12
CA THR A 129 -8.83 12.44 3.77
C THR A 129 -7.35 12.69 3.54
N TYR A 130 -6.96 12.89 2.28
CA TYR A 130 -5.67 13.45 1.92
C TYR A 130 -5.79 14.94 1.64
N ASP A 131 -4.78 15.72 2.04
CA ASP A 131 -4.66 17.12 1.66
C ASP A 131 -4.42 17.25 0.15
N ASP A 132 -4.95 18.32 -0.45
CA ASP A 132 -4.86 18.56 -1.89
C ASP A 132 -3.41 18.64 -2.36
N THR A 133 -2.49 19.16 -1.53
CA THR A 133 -1.06 19.19 -1.81
C THR A 133 -0.44 17.81 -1.95
N ILE A 134 -0.91 16.83 -1.18
CA ILE A 134 -0.47 15.44 -1.26
C ILE A 134 -1.00 14.80 -2.54
N CYS A 135 -2.26 15.05 -2.87
CA CYS A 135 -2.87 14.56 -4.11
C CYS A 135 -2.13 15.08 -5.36
N LEU A 136 -1.75 16.36 -5.38
CA LEU A 136 -1.01 16.97 -6.50
C LEU A 136 0.44 16.45 -6.61
N ARG A 137 1.09 16.17 -5.49
CA ARG A 137 2.49 15.75 -5.47
C ARG A 137 2.69 14.26 -5.72
N SER A 138 1.68 13.45 -5.45
CA SER A 138 1.77 12.00 -5.52
C SER A 138 1.81 11.53 -6.98
N GLN A 139 2.99 11.61 -7.60
CA GLN A 139 3.28 10.93 -8.86
C GLN A 139 3.80 9.53 -8.54
N ILE A 140 3.17 8.53 -9.13
CA ILE A 140 3.61 7.15 -8.95
C ILE A 140 4.75 6.90 -9.91
N GLU A 141 5.94 6.63 -9.36
CA GLU A 141 7.07 6.20 -10.16
C GLU A 141 6.73 4.89 -10.89
N GLU A 142 7.10 4.86 -12.16
CA GLU A 142 6.73 3.82 -13.11
C GLU A 142 6.83 2.41 -12.53
N VAL A 143 5.73 1.70 -12.57
CA VAL A 143 5.63 0.33 -12.04
C VAL A 143 6.16 -0.68 -13.06
N ALA A 144 6.18 -0.30 -14.34
CA ALA A 144 6.51 -1.18 -15.46
C ALA A 144 7.97 -1.68 -15.50
N GLY A 145 8.92 -0.97 -14.90
CA GLY A 145 10.35 -1.31 -15.02
C GLY A 145 10.85 -2.48 -14.15
N ILE A 146 10.02 -3.06 -13.28
CA ILE A 146 10.40 -4.20 -12.42
C ILE A 146 9.64 -5.49 -12.81
N LEU A 147 8.92 -5.46 -13.92
CA LEU A 147 8.00 -6.50 -14.39
C LEU A 147 8.64 -7.88 -14.63
N LEU A 148 9.96 -7.99 -14.76
CA LEU A 148 10.61 -9.27 -15.09
C LEU A 148 10.84 -10.20 -13.88
N CYS A 149 10.68 -9.73 -12.65
CA CYS A 149 10.91 -10.51 -11.43
C CYS A 149 9.78 -10.47 -10.40
N LEU A 150 8.74 -9.68 -10.62
CA LEU A 150 7.70 -9.44 -9.62
C LEU A 150 6.33 -9.83 -10.19
N ASN A 151 5.56 -10.60 -9.42
CA ASN A 151 4.14 -10.84 -9.72
C ASN A 151 3.40 -9.50 -9.55
N TYR A 152 3.13 -8.84 -10.67
CA TYR A 152 2.40 -7.57 -10.72
C TYR A 152 0.95 -7.83 -11.12
N VAL A 153 0.02 -7.30 -10.37
CA VAL A 153 -1.41 -7.36 -10.65
C VAL A 153 -1.97 -5.96 -10.77
N HIS A 154 -2.52 -5.64 -11.92
CA HIS A 154 -3.20 -4.38 -12.18
C HIS A 154 -4.67 -4.54 -11.79
N VAL A 155 -5.12 -3.77 -10.82
CA VAL A 155 -6.52 -3.73 -10.39
C VAL A 155 -7.13 -2.43 -10.87
N LYS A 156 -7.96 -2.52 -11.92
CA LYS A 156 -8.74 -1.38 -12.38
C LYS A 156 -9.97 -1.24 -11.50
N MET A 157 -10.06 -0.12 -10.79
CA MET A 157 -11.23 0.19 -9.98
C MET A 157 -12.33 0.73 -10.89
N VAL A 158 -13.35 -0.10 -11.13
CA VAL A 158 -14.57 0.25 -11.86
C VAL A 158 -15.72 0.16 -10.86
N PHE A 159 -16.31 1.31 -10.53
CA PHE A 159 -17.53 1.39 -9.73
C PHE A 159 -18.60 2.18 -10.47
#